data_1bae9c673c2a15697d19438c170e0618
#
_entry.id   1bae9c673c2a15697d19438c170e0618
#
_cell.length_a   1.000
_cell.length_b   1.000
_cell.length_c   1.000
_cell.angle_alpha   90.00
_cell.angle_beta   90.00
_cell.angle_gamma   90.00
#
_symmetry.space_group_name_H-M   'P 1'
#
loop_
_entity.id
_entity.type
_entity.pdbx_description
1 polymer ?
#
loop_
_entity_poly.entity_id
_entity_poly.type
_entity_poly.pdbx_seq_one_letter_code
_entity_poly.pdbx_strand_id
1 'polypeptide(L)'
;PFDQEVSLDPELLGKVFENLLASYNPETQTTARKQTGSFYTPREIVQYMVEESLVAHLKRTVGEEYESEYRQLMEYSDDEIKLSDEIKHQIITSLYNCKILDPACGSGAFPMGMLQQMVHILSRLDPNNEQWRKIMLDDAIAPTSDAYRNSTDDERKEIIADIERSFDEAINRPD
;
A
#
# COMPACT_ATOMS: atom_id res chain seq x y z
N PRO A 1 -20.92 12.69 26.45
CA PRO A 1 -19.54 12.47 26.06
C PRO A 1 -19.49 11.17 25.26
N PHE A 2 -19.84 11.24 23.96
CA PHE A 2 -19.75 10.14 23.01
C PHE A 2 -18.66 10.39 21.96
N ASP A 3 -17.74 11.32 22.24
CA ASP A 3 -16.71 11.78 21.31
C ASP A 3 -15.32 11.16 21.58
N GLN A 4 -15.27 9.93 22.05
CA GLN A 4 -14.07 9.14 21.91
C GLN A 4 -14.23 8.37 20.60
N GLU A 5 -13.50 8.78 19.56
CA GLU A 5 -13.23 7.95 18.40
C GLU A 5 -12.56 6.65 18.89
N VAL A 6 -13.36 5.63 19.06
CA VAL A 6 -12.84 4.28 19.28
C VAL A 6 -12.35 3.84 17.91
N SER A 7 -11.05 3.97 17.69
CA SER A 7 -10.38 3.33 16.57
C SER A 7 -10.62 1.83 16.68
N LEU A 8 -11.64 1.34 15.96
CA LEU A 8 -11.93 -0.09 15.89
C LEU A 8 -10.81 -0.73 15.08
N ASP A 9 -10.03 -1.58 15.75
CA ASP A 9 -9.04 -2.42 15.09
C ASP A 9 -9.76 -3.24 13.97
N PRO A 10 -9.34 -3.10 12.70
CA PRO A 10 -9.91 -3.84 11.58
C PRO A 10 -9.92 -5.35 11.80
N GLU A 11 -8.95 -5.89 12.54
CA GLU A 11 -8.89 -7.30 12.90
C GLU A 11 -10.01 -7.71 13.88
N LEU A 12 -10.29 -6.86 14.87
CA LEU A 12 -11.41 -7.08 15.79
C LEU A 12 -12.73 -7.08 15.04
N LEU A 13 -12.90 -6.13 14.11
CA LEU A 13 -14.08 -6.07 13.26
C LEU A 13 -14.21 -7.33 12.39
N GLY A 14 -13.12 -7.78 11.78
CA GLY A 14 -13.05 -9.02 11.03
C GLY A 14 -13.46 -10.25 11.86
N LYS A 15 -12.94 -10.39 13.07
CA LYS A 15 -13.31 -11.48 14.00
C LYS A 15 -14.79 -11.43 14.42
N VAL A 16 -15.34 -10.23 14.66
CA VAL A 16 -16.76 -10.05 14.95
C VAL A 16 -17.62 -10.50 13.77
N PHE A 17 -17.30 -10.07 12.55
CA PHE A 17 -18.01 -10.50 11.36
C PHE A 17 -17.87 -12.00 11.11
N GLU A 18 -16.71 -12.59 11.32
CA GLU A 18 -16.50 -14.02 11.18
C GLU A 18 -17.40 -14.81 12.13
N ASN A 19 -17.49 -14.37 13.41
CA ASN A 19 -18.37 -14.99 14.40
C ASN A 19 -19.84 -14.85 14.05
N LEU A 20 -20.27 -13.67 13.54
CA LEU A 20 -21.64 -13.45 13.07
C LEU A 20 -22.00 -14.35 11.88
N LEU A 21 -21.08 -14.47 10.91
CA LEU A 21 -21.25 -15.35 9.75
C LEU A 21 -21.22 -16.83 10.09
N ALA A 22 -20.55 -17.20 11.20
CA ALA A 22 -20.50 -18.56 11.72
C ALA A 22 -21.77 -18.92 12.54
N SER A 23 -22.60 -17.94 12.92
CA SER A 23 -23.81 -18.17 13.68
C SER A 23 -24.77 -19.07 12.92
N TYR A 24 -25.25 -20.11 13.59
CA TYR A 24 -26.24 -21.03 13.04
C TYR A 24 -27.63 -20.39 13.03
N ASN A 25 -28.28 -20.35 11.89
CA ASN A 25 -29.66 -19.93 11.77
C ASN A 25 -30.57 -21.16 11.84
N PRO A 26 -31.39 -21.32 12.88
CA PRO A 26 -32.25 -22.49 13.03
C PRO A 26 -33.38 -22.55 11.96
N GLU A 27 -33.76 -21.45 11.37
CA GLU A 27 -34.81 -21.40 10.34
C GLU A 27 -34.30 -21.94 8.99
N THR A 28 -33.06 -21.59 8.62
CA THR A 28 -32.45 -22.02 7.35
C THR A 28 -31.61 -23.29 7.48
N GLN A 29 -31.44 -23.78 8.70
CA GLN A 29 -30.60 -24.95 9.06
C GLN A 29 -29.15 -24.87 8.55
N THR A 30 -28.64 -23.66 8.38
CA THR A 30 -27.27 -23.42 7.88
C THR A 30 -26.67 -22.17 8.54
N THR A 31 -25.38 -21.96 8.31
CA THR A 31 -24.70 -20.71 8.73
C THR A 31 -24.70 -19.71 7.59
N ALA A 32 -24.68 -18.40 7.90
CA ALA A 32 -24.56 -17.35 6.89
C ALA A 32 -23.27 -17.56 6.02
N ARG A 33 -22.18 -18.03 6.64
CA ARG A 33 -20.93 -18.39 5.96
C ARG A 33 -21.14 -19.42 4.83
N LYS A 34 -21.92 -20.47 5.06
CA LYS A 34 -22.22 -21.46 4.02
C LYS A 34 -23.08 -20.89 2.88
N GLN A 35 -23.97 -19.95 3.20
CA GLN A 35 -24.83 -19.31 2.19
C GLN A 35 -24.09 -18.28 1.35
N THR A 36 -23.18 -17.51 1.95
CA THR A 36 -22.47 -16.41 1.27
C THR A 36 -21.10 -16.80 0.72
N GLY A 37 -20.52 -17.94 1.21
CA GLY A 37 -19.16 -18.35 0.86
C GLY A 37 -18.09 -17.39 1.40
N SER A 38 -18.44 -16.56 2.40
CA SER A 38 -17.55 -15.53 2.93
C SER A 38 -16.59 -16.11 3.95
N PHE A 39 -15.30 -15.95 3.69
CA PHE A 39 -14.22 -16.34 4.60
C PHE A 39 -13.35 -15.12 4.89
N TYR A 40 -12.98 -14.95 6.14
CA TYR A 40 -12.00 -13.96 6.55
C TYR A 40 -10.61 -14.59 6.55
N THR A 41 -9.66 -13.96 5.89
CA THR A 41 -8.28 -14.43 5.86
C THR A 41 -7.54 -13.88 7.09
N PRO A 42 -6.92 -14.73 7.94
CA PRO A 42 -6.14 -14.27 9.08
C PRO A 42 -5.02 -13.32 8.69
N ARG A 43 -4.73 -12.35 9.56
CA ARG A 43 -3.74 -11.30 9.31
C ARG A 43 -2.36 -11.86 8.95
N GLU A 44 -1.92 -12.89 9.64
CA GLU A 44 -0.62 -13.52 9.40
C GLU A 44 -0.52 -14.11 7.98
N ILE A 45 -1.63 -14.65 7.46
CA ILE A 45 -1.67 -15.18 6.09
C ILE A 45 -1.64 -14.04 5.08
N VAL A 46 -2.40 -12.96 5.34
CA VAL A 46 -2.39 -11.76 4.46
C VAL A 46 -0.98 -11.18 4.43
N GLN A 47 -0.36 -10.99 5.59
CA GLN A 47 0.99 -10.44 5.71
C GLN A 47 2.00 -11.30 4.95
N TYR A 48 2.03 -12.61 5.19
CA TYR A 48 2.93 -13.53 4.49
C TYR A 48 2.76 -13.45 2.96
N MET A 49 1.53 -13.47 2.47
CA MET A 49 1.26 -13.42 1.03
C MET A 49 1.66 -12.07 0.41
N VAL A 50 1.45 -10.97 1.13
CA VAL A 50 1.86 -9.63 0.73
C VAL A 50 3.38 -9.53 0.64
N GLU A 51 4.09 -9.95 1.68
CA GLU A 51 5.55 -9.94 1.74
C GLU A 51 6.17 -10.78 0.62
N GLU A 52 5.73 -12.02 0.43
CA GLU A 52 6.23 -12.89 -0.63
C GLU A 52 5.93 -12.33 -2.03
N SER A 53 4.79 -11.69 -2.21
CA SER A 53 4.42 -11.07 -3.48
C SER A 53 5.31 -9.87 -3.81
N LEU A 54 5.61 -9.03 -2.81
CA LEU A 54 6.51 -7.88 -2.97
C LEU A 54 7.95 -8.32 -3.18
N VAL A 55 8.45 -9.31 -2.44
CA VAL A 55 9.79 -9.89 -2.65
C VAL A 55 9.90 -10.45 -4.08
N ALA A 56 8.92 -11.22 -4.53
CA ALA A 56 8.91 -11.77 -5.89
C ALA A 56 8.85 -10.67 -6.96
N HIS A 57 8.09 -9.59 -6.72
CA HIS A 57 8.04 -8.43 -7.61
C HIS A 57 9.40 -7.73 -7.70
N LEU A 58 10.03 -7.43 -6.57
CA LEU A 58 11.34 -6.76 -6.52
C LEU A 58 12.46 -7.61 -7.14
N LYS A 59 12.47 -8.91 -6.89
CA LYS A 59 13.41 -9.84 -7.54
C LYS A 59 13.30 -9.75 -9.06
N ARG A 60 12.11 -9.67 -9.60
CA ARG A 60 11.87 -9.60 -11.05
C ARG A 60 12.22 -8.25 -11.65
N THR A 61 12.04 -7.15 -10.92
CA THR A 61 12.12 -5.78 -11.46
C THR A 61 13.43 -5.07 -11.14
N VAL A 62 14.10 -5.44 -10.04
CA VAL A 62 15.34 -4.83 -9.58
C VAL A 62 16.51 -5.82 -9.66
N GLY A 63 16.35 -7.05 -9.16
CA GLY A 63 17.37 -8.09 -9.21
C GLY A 63 17.18 -9.17 -8.15
N GLU A 64 17.61 -10.40 -8.46
CA GLU A 64 17.49 -11.53 -7.53
C GLU A 64 18.55 -11.51 -6.43
N GLU A 65 19.68 -10.85 -6.68
CA GLU A 65 20.83 -10.78 -5.79
C GLU A 65 20.57 -10.03 -4.48
N TYR A 66 19.50 -9.23 -4.41
CA TYR A 66 19.12 -8.43 -3.24
C TYR A 66 17.98 -9.05 -2.43
N GLU A 67 17.69 -10.34 -2.60
CA GLU A 67 16.55 -10.99 -1.90
C GLU A 67 16.66 -10.86 -0.38
N SER A 68 17.85 -10.95 0.17
CA SER A 68 18.10 -10.83 1.62
C SER A 68 17.70 -9.43 2.13
N GLU A 69 18.07 -8.40 1.38
CA GLU A 69 17.76 -7.00 1.70
C GLU A 69 16.25 -6.71 1.52
N TYR A 70 15.60 -7.30 0.52
CA TYR A 70 14.15 -7.20 0.38
C TYR A 70 13.43 -7.81 1.57
N ARG A 71 13.86 -8.98 2.07
CA ARG A 71 13.27 -9.59 3.27
C ARG A 71 13.49 -8.72 4.50
N GLN A 72 14.65 -8.10 4.66
CA GLN A 72 14.91 -7.13 5.72
C GLN A 72 14.01 -5.87 5.59
N LEU A 73 13.70 -5.42 4.36
CA LEU A 73 12.76 -4.32 4.13
C LEU A 73 11.33 -4.65 4.55
N MET A 74 10.93 -5.94 4.51
CA MET A 74 9.60 -6.35 4.97
C MET A 74 9.46 -6.35 6.49
N GLU A 75 10.57 -6.50 7.22
CA GLU A 75 10.57 -6.56 8.68
C GLU A 75 10.36 -5.18 9.30
N TYR A 76 9.54 -5.11 10.35
CA TYR A 76 9.35 -3.92 11.18
C TYR A 76 10.49 -3.80 12.20
N SER A 77 11.71 -3.53 11.70
CA SER A 77 12.91 -3.31 12.51
C SER A 77 13.55 -1.98 12.13
N ASP A 78 14.31 -1.40 13.07
CA ASP A 78 15.09 -0.17 12.83
C ASP A 78 16.49 -0.47 12.26
N ASP A 79 16.77 -1.71 11.88
CA ASP A 79 18.06 -2.11 11.36
C ASP A 79 18.37 -1.39 10.04
N GLU A 80 19.61 -0.90 9.93
CA GLU A 80 20.07 -0.25 8.70
C GLU A 80 20.23 -1.26 7.57
N ILE A 81 19.59 -0.97 6.43
CA ILE A 81 19.66 -1.83 5.25
C ILE A 81 20.78 -1.32 4.33
N LYS A 82 21.74 -2.20 4.04
CA LYS A 82 22.90 -1.89 3.22
C LYS A 82 22.59 -1.98 1.73
N LEU A 83 21.93 -0.96 1.21
CA LEU A 83 21.66 -0.79 -0.21
C LEU A 83 22.29 0.51 -0.71
N SER A 84 22.81 0.50 -1.94
CA SER A 84 23.27 1.73 -2.60
C SER A 84 22.07 2.61 -2.93
N ASP A 85 22.28 3.92 -3.04
CA ASP A 85 21.22 4.87 -3.37
C ASP A 85 20.60 4.58 -4.75
N GLU A 86 21.37 4.02 -5.67
CA GLU A 86 20.88 3.58 -6.97
C GLU A 86 19.85 2.43 -6.82
N ILE A 87 20.16 1.42 -6.01
CA ILE A 87 19.24 0.30 -5.77
C ILE A 87 18.02 0.75 -4.99
N LYS A 88 18.16 1.64 -3.99
CA LYS A 88 17.01 2.25 -3.30
C LYS A 88 16.09 2.95 -4.30
N HIS A 89 16.64 3.75 -5.20
CA HIS A 89 15.87 4.43 -6.24
C HIS A 89 15.16 3.45 -7.19
N GLN A 90 15.82 2.36 -7.57
CA GLN A 90 15.20 1.32 -8.41
C GLN A 90 14.03 0.64 -7.68
N ILE A 91 14.17 0.34 -6.39
CA ILE A 91 13.09 -0.21 -5.57
C ILE A 91 11.91 0.75 -5.50
N ILE A 92 12.16 2.02 -5.19
CA ILE A 92 11.10 3.05 -5.11
C ILE A 92 10.38 3.19 -6.45
N THR A 93 11.11 3.24 -7.55
CA THR A 93 10.55 3.30 -8.91
C THR A 93 9.74 2.05 -9.25
N SER A 94 10.21 0.88 -8.83
CA SER A 94 9.52 -0.39 -9.03
C SER A 94 8.19 -0.42 -8.27
N LEU A 95 8.18 0.06 -7.02
CA LEU A 95 6.96 0.16 -6.21
C LEU A 95 5.97 1.17 -6.79
N TYR A 96 6.45 2.32 -7.27
CA TYR A 96 5.62 3.33 -7.93
C TYR A 96 4.88 2.76 -9.15
N ASN A 97 5.57 1.97 -9.96
CA ASN A 97 5.01 1.35 -11.16
C ASN A 97 4.26 0.04 -10.90
N CYS A 98 4.22 -0.44 -9.65
CA CYS A 98 3.60 -1.71 -9.30
C CYS A 98 2.08 -1.62 -9.51
N LYS A 99 1.54 -2.57 -10.29
CA LYS A 99 0.10 -2.70 -10.51
C LYS A 99 -0.41 -3.90 -9.73
N ILE A 100 -1.36 -3.64 -8.84
CA ILE A 100 -1.93 -4.65 -7.94
C ILE A 100 -3.37 -4.89 -8.37
N LEU A 101 -3.72 -6.16 -8.56
CA LEU A 101 -5.08 -6.60 -8.87
C LEU A 101 -5.50 -7.68 -7.88
N ASP A 102 -6.55 -7.40 -7.14
CA ASP A 102 -7.26 -8.40 -6.34
C ASP A 102 -8.67 -8.58 -6.89
N PRO A 103 -8.94 -9.66 -7.64
CA PRO A 103 -10.23 -9.88 -8.29
C PRO A 103 -11.34 -10.27 -7.32
N ALA A 104 -11.02 -10.54 -6.05
CA ALA A 104 -11.96 -10.98 -5.03
C ALA A 104 -11.70 -10.32 -3.68
N CYS A 105 -11.46 -9.01 -3.69
CA CYS A 105 -10.94 -8.23 -2.56
C CYS A 105 -11.73 -8.34 -1.24
N GLY A 106 -13.00 -8.76 -1.29
CA GLY A 106 -13.81 -8.95 -0.08
C GLY A 106 -13.84 -7.70 0.80
N SER A 107 -13.34 -7.81 2.03
CA SER A 107 -13.20 -6.71 2.97
C SER A 107 -12.00 -5.79 2.68
N GLY A 108 -11.19 -6.08 1.68
CA GLY A 108 -10.00 -5.29 1.34
C GLY A 108 -8.73 -5.65 2.12
N ALA A 109 -8.69 -6.83 2.76
CA ALA A 109 -7.55 -7.23 3.59
C ALA A 109 -6.22 -7.25 2.82
N PHE A 110 -6.19 -7.82 1.63
CA PHE A 110 -4.99 -7.86 0.79
C PHE A 110 -4.59 -6.48 0.24
N PRO A 111 -5.48 -5.68 -0.36
CA PRO A 111 -5.13 -4.32 -0.78
C PRO A 111 -4.63 -3.45 0.36
N MET A 112 -5.25 -3.53 1.56
CA MET A 112 -4.79 -2.79 2.74
C MET A 112 -3.44 -3.28 3.24
N GLY A 113 -3.23 -4.60 3.32
CA GLY A 113 -1.94 -5.16 3.70
C GLY A 113 -0.83 -4.75 2.73
N MET A 114 -1.13 -4.76 1.42
CA MET A 114 -0.20 -4.31 0.38
C MET A 114 0.15 -2.83 0.54
N LEU A 115 -0.86 -1.97 0.73
CA LEU A 115 -0.65 -0.54 0.95
C LEU A 115 0.23 -0.29 2.19
N GLN A 116 -0.10 -0.91 3.32
CA GLN A 116 0.65 -0.75 4.56
C GLN A 116 2.11 -1.19 4.40
N GLN A 117 2.35 -2.33 3.74
CA GLN A 117 3.70 -2.83 3.52
C GLN A 117 4.51 -1.94 2.56
N MET A 118 3.88 -1.44 1.48
CA MET A 118 4.54 -0.50 0.56
C MET A 118 4.89 0.82 1.26
N VAL A 119 3.99 1.37 2.06
CA VAL A 119 4.25 2.58 2.87
C VAL A 119 5.39 2.33 3.85
N HIS A 120 5.42 1.16 4.52
CA HIS A 120 6.51 0.78 5.41
C HIS A 120 7.86 0.75 4.69
N ILE A 121 7.95 0.10 3.52
CA ILE A 121 9.18 0.05 2.73
C ILE A 121 9.63 1.48 2.34
N LEU A 122 8.70 2.29 1.85
CA LEU A 122 8.98 3.67 1.44
C LEU A 122 9.48 4.52 2.61
N SER A 123 8.88 4.41 3.79
CA SER A 123 9.32 5.14 4.99
C SER A 123 10.75 4.79 5.41
N ARG A 124 11.23 3.58 5.11
CA ARG A 124 12.60 3.14 5.38
C ARG A 124 13.60 3.60 4.31
N LEU A 125 13.17 3.64 3.04
CA LEU A 125 14.05 3.98 1.91
C LEU A 125 14.08 5.48 1.59
N ASP A 126 12.96 6.16 1.79
CA ASP A 126 12.74 7.58 1.43
C ASP A 126 11.92 8.28 2.54
N PRO A 127 12.48 8.42 3.76
CA PRO A 127 11.75 8.92 4.93
C PRO A 127 11.19 10.34 4.75
N ASN A 128 11.76 11.13 3.84
CA ASN A 128 11.29 12.48 3.52
C ASN A 128 10.38 12.51 2.28
N ASN A 129 10.11 11.36 1.65
CA ASN A 129 9.37 11.24 0.40
C ASN A 129 9.93 12.06 -0.77
N GLU A 130 11.23 12.38 -0.76
CA GLU A 130 11.87 13.21 -1.78
C GLU A 130 11.92 12.52 -3.15
N GLN A 131 12.30 11.24 -3.16
CA GLN A 131 12.39 10.46 -4.39
C GLN A 131 11.00 10.14 -4.94
N TRP A 132 10.05 9.79 -4.07
CA TRP A 132 8.65 9.55 -4.45
C TRP A 132 8.02 10.80 -5.07
N ARG A 133 8.20 11.96 -4.43
CA ARG A 133 7.75 13.26 -4.95
C ARG A 133 8.33 13.55 -6.32
N LYS A 134 9.64 13.34 -6.49
CA LYS A 134 10.31 13.55 -7.78
C LYS A 134 9.73 12.66 -8.88
N ILE A 135 9.54 11.38 -8.62
CA ILE A 135 8.96 10.44 -9.59
C ILE A 135 7.54 10.90 -10.00
N MET A 136 6.71 11.30 -9.02
CA MET A 136 5.36 11.80 -9.32
C MET A 136 5.36 13.08 -10.15
N LEU A 137 6.27 14.02 -9.85
CA LEU A 137 6.43 15.24 -10.64
C LEU A 137 6.90 14.93 -12.06
N ASP A 138 7.92 14.09 -12.22
CA ASP A 138 8.44 13.70 -13.51
C ASP A 138 7.37 13.01 -14.37
N ASP A 139 6.52 12.16 -13.76
CA ASP A 139 5.41 11.52 -14.46
C ASP A 139 4.30 12.51 -14.86
N ALA A 140 3.96 13.43 -13.95
CA ALA A 140 2.92 14.44 -14.21
C ALA A 140 3.30 15.41 -15.34
N ILE A 141 4.59 15.79 -15.43
CA ILE A 141 5.10 16.71 -16.48
C ILE A 141 5.61 15.96 -17.71
N ALA A 142 5.56 14.64 -17.74
CA ALA A 142 6.02 13.85 -18.87
C ALA A 142 5.24 14.26 -20.15
N PRO A 143 5.91 14.33 -21.30
CA PRO A 143 5.24 14.66 -22.58
C PRO A 143 4.15 13.67 -22.99
N THR A 144 4.11 12.50 -22.34
CA THR A 144 3.09 11.46 -22.51
C THR A 144 1.87 11.64 -21.62
N SER A 145 1.95 12.50 -20.58
CA SER A 145 0.81 12.83 -19.72
C SER A 145 -0.25 13.61 -20.52
N ASP A 146 -1.47 13.09 -20.55
CA ASP A 146 -2.58 13.74 -21.28
C ASP A 146 -2.90 15.13 -20.71
N ALA A 147 -2.80 15.28 -19.39
CA ALA A 147 -3.01 16.56 -18.71
C ALA A 147 -1.96 17.59 -19.15
N TYR A 148 -0.69 17.23 -19.18
CA TYR A 148 0.40 18.11 -19.53
C TYR A 148 0.44 18.42 -21.04
N ARG A 149 0.13 17.44 -21.89
CA ARG A 149 0.14 17.59 -23.35
C ARG A 149 -0.88 18.60 -23.84
N ASN A 150 -2.06 18.64 -23.24
CA ASN A 150 -3.19 19.47 -23.66
C ASN A 150 -3.27 20.80 -22.91
N SER A 151 -2.34 21.10 -22.00
CA SER A 151 -2.34 22.29 -21.17
C SER A 151 -1.44 23.40 -21.73
N THR A 152 -1.81 24.64 -21.44
CA THR A 152 -1.01 25.85 -21.69
C THR A 152 0.15 25.93 -20.69
N ASP A 153 1.13 26.82 -20.93
CA ASP A 153 2.27 26.98 -20.05
C ASP A 153 1.88 27.44 -18.62
N ASP A 154 0.79 28.19 -18.47
CA ASP A 154 0.31 28.63 -17.16
C ASP A 154 -0.42 27.51 -16.44
N GLU A 155 -1.23 26.70 -17.13
CA GLU A 155 -1.86 25.50 -16.57
C GLU A 155 -0.81 24.45 -16.14
N ARG A 156 0.30 24.33 -16.87
CA ARG A 156 1.41 23.43 -16.48
C ARG A 156 2.06 23.85 -15.17
N LYS A 157 2.27 25.18 -14.98
CA LYS A 157 2.78 25.71 -13.71
C LYS A 157 1.81 25.44 -12.55
N GLU A 158 0.51 25.54 -12.82
CA GLU A 158 -0.52 25.26 -11.82
C GLU A 158 -0.55 23.79 -11.44
N ILE A 159 -0.45 22.87 -12.40
CA ILE A 159 -0.36 21.41 -12.15
C ILE A 159 0.84 21.09 -11.25
N ILE A 160 2.02 21.66 -11.54
CA ILE A 160 3.21 21.47 -10.73
C ILE A 160 3.00 22.01 -9.32
N ALA A 161 2.47 23.23 -9.19
CA ALA A 161 2.22 23.87 -7.90
C ALA A 161 1.19 23.10 -7.05
N ASP A 162 0.17 22.52 -7.68
CA ASP A 162 -0.85 21.71 -7.00
C ASP A 162 -0.27 20.40 -6.46
N ILE A 163 0.59 19.74 -7.23
CA ILE A 163 1.30 18.54 -6.79
C ILE A 163 2.20 18.87 -5.61
N GLU A 164 3.02 19.93 -5.71
CA GLU A 164 3.91 20.37 -4.62
C GLU A 164 3.13 20.71 -3.34
N ARG A 165 2.04 21.44 -3.47
CA ARG A 165 1.16 21.78 -2.34
C ARG A 165 0.57 20.55 -1.69
N SER A 166 0.11 19.57 -2.48
CA SER A 166 -0.45 18.31 -1.97
C SER A 166 0.57 17.52 -1.14
N PHE A 167 1.83 17.52 -1.56
CA PHE A 167 2.92 16.90 -0.80
C PHE A 167 3.19 17.66 0.51
N ASP A 168 3.28 18.97 0.45
CA ASP A 168 3.55 19.81 1.62
C ASP A 168 2.42 19.68 2.66
N GLU A 169 1.17 19.60 2.23
CA GLU A 169 0.02 19.36 3.09
C GLU A 169 0.04 17.96 3.71
N ALA A 170 0.46 16.94 2.95
CA ALA A 170 0.55 15.56 3.46
C ALA A 170 1.66 15.40 4.50
N ILE A 171 2.81 16.07 4.30
CA ILE A 171 3.96 16.03 5.23
C ILE A 171 3.68 16.84 6.51
N ASN A 172 2.96 17.95 6.41
CA ASN A 172 2.70 18.85 7.53
C ASN A 172 1.37 18.58 8.26
N ARG A 173 0.67 17.48 7.96
CA ARG A 173 -0.50 17.08 8.75
C ARG A 173 -0.06 16.76 10.17
N PRO A 174 -0.58 17.46 11.18
CA PRO A 174 -0.39 17.04 12.57
C PRO A 174 -1.12 15.69 12.74
N ASP A 175 -0.45 14.75 13.37
CA ASP A 175 -1.00 13.45 13.81
C ASP A 175 -2.21 13.62 14.75
#